data_cc2e2601173c84343e39ad1b025f6095
#
_entry.id   cc2e2601173c84343e39ad1b025f6095
#
_cell.length_a   1.000
_cell.length_b   1.000
_cell.length_c   1.000
_cell.angle_alpha   90.00
_cell.angle_beta   90.00
_cell.angle_gamma   90.00
#
_symmetry.space_group_name_H-M   'P 1'
#
loop_
_entity.id
_entity.type
_entity.pdbx_description
1 polymer ?
#
loop_
_entity_poly.entity_id
_entity_poly.type
_entity_poly.pdbx_seq_one_letter_code
_entity_poly.pdbx_strand_id
1 'polypeptide(L)'
;MKDIFEERKNLEHALAGLISELKPAPFLPENAVEHRSIELDGTEKTNSRWMAYMSDALKTAKTFEIHCWAEETECIELALQYGKQKDTDWRYGKIIAGDVTPEFCAFLLGLPKPTDTELYNKMTPFFTISLDNGFWSEHYGTELTSTGWQAGDVKE
;
A
#
# COMPACT_ATOMS: atom_id res chain seq x y z
N MET A 1 23.74 9.07 1.29
CA MET A 1 22.83 7.91 1.38
C MET A 1 21.96 7.95 2.61
N LYS A 2 22.52 8.29 3.76
CA LYS A 2 21.72 8.52 4.96
C LYS A 2 20.68 9.61 4.76
N ASP A 3 21.02 10.64 4.01
CA ASP A 3 20.16 11.79 3.80
C ASP A 3 18.89 11.47 3.04
N ILE A 4 18.95 10.50 2.12
CA ILE A 4 17.79 10.08 1.35
C ILE A 4 16.77 9.38 2.26
N PHE A 5 17.23 8.55 3.20
CA PHE A 5 16.37 7.88 4.15
C PHE A 5 15.68 8.88 5.09
N GLU A 6 16.42 9.87 5.56
CA GLU A 6 15.89 10.89 6.43
C GLU A 6 14.91 11.81 5.70
N GLU A 7 15.21 12.17 4.46
CA GLU A 7 14.30 12.94 3.63
C GLU A 7 12.97 12.21 3.41
N ARG A 8 13.06 10.92 3.09
CA ARG A 8 11.87 10.10 2.89
C ARG A 8 11.02 10.03 4.16
N LYS A 9 11.66 9.75 5.29
CA LYS A 9 11.00 9.67 6.58
C LYS A 9 10.36 11.00 6.95
N ASN A 10 11.06 12.10 6.76
CA ASN A 10 10.56 13.44 7.05
C ASN A 10 9.39 13.80 6.14
N LEU A 11 9.48 13.43 4.87
CA LEU A 11 8.42 13.68 3.91
C LEU A 11 7.15 12.92 4.29
N GLU A 12 7.28 11.67 4.68
CA GLU A 12 6.14 10.87 5.12
C GLU A 12 5.49 11.45 6.36
N HIS A 13 6.29 11.86 7.33
CA HIS A 13 5.80 12.51 8.53
C HIS A 13 5.10 13.83 8.23
N ALA A 14 5.66 14.62 7.32
CA ALA A 14 5.06 15.88 6.91
C ALA A 14 3.72 15.65 6.20
N LEU A 15 3.64 14.66 5.32
CA LEU A 15 2.40 14.33 4.62
C LEU A 15 1.35 13.81 5.60
N ALA A 16 1.74 12.97 6.54
CA ALA A 16 0.83 12.46 7.56
C ALA A 16 0.30 13.60 8.43
N GLY A 17 1.16 14.53 8.82
CA GLY A 17 0.77 15.70 9.59
C GLY A 17 -0.17 16.61 8.82
N LEU A 18 0.11 16.87 7.55
CA LEU A 18 -0.75 17.67 6.68
C LEU A 18 -2.12 17.04 6.51
N ILE A 19 -2.18 15.75 6.26
CA ILE A 19 -3.44 15.02 6.12
C ILE A 19 -4.23 15.10 7.42
N SER A 20 -3.57 14.97 8.55
CA SER A 20 -4.21 15.07 9.85
C SER A 20 -4.79 16.45 10.10
N GLU A 21 -4.06 17.50 9.72
CA GLU A 21 -4.53 18.89 9.87
C GLU A 21 -5.66 19.24 8.92
N LEU A 22 -5.62 18.70 7.70
CA LEU A 22 -6.62 18.95 6.68
C LEU A 22 -7.91 18.16 6.90
N LYS A 23 -7.89 17.22 7.81
CA LYS A 23 -9.07 16.42 8.11
C LYS A 23 -9.98 17.18 9.08
N PRO A 24 -11.07 17.82 8.59
CA PRO A 24 -12.00 18.46 9.50
C PRO A 24 -12.82 17.37 10.19
N ALA A 25 -12.46 17.07 11.42
CA ALA A 25 -13.08 16.02 12.19
C ALA A 25 -14.61 16.10 12.27
N PRO A 26 -15.24 17.29 12.28
CA PRO A 26 -16.70 17.35 12.41
C PRO A 26 -17.48 17.22 11.11
N PHE A 27 -16.80 17.06 9.96
CA PHE A 27 -17.49 17.16 8.67
C PHE A 27 -17.70 15.84 7.93
N LEU A 28 -17.52 14.71 8.60
CA LEU A 28 -17.92 13.47 7.97
C LEU A 28 -19.45 13.41 7.96
N PRO A 29 -20.09 13.45 6.78
CA PRO A 29 -21.53 13.25 6.73
C PRO A 29 -21.86 11.92 7.36
N GLU A 30 -22.99 11.82 8.02
CA GLU A 30 -23.41 10.57 8.67
C GLU A 30 -23.45 9.39 7.72
N ASN A 31 -23.60 9.66 6.43
CA ASN A 31 -23.64 8.65 5.38
C ASN A 31 -22.33 8.52 4.62
N ALA A 32 -21.24 9.15 5.09
CA ALA A 32 -19.95 8.96 4.46
C ALA A 32 -19.48 7.54 4.70
N VAL A 33 -18.91 6.93 3.65
CA VAL A 33 -18.32 5.61 3.75
C VAL A 33 -17.16 5.67 4.75
N GLU A 34 -17.27 4.95 5.84
CA GLU A 34 -16.22 4.90 6.82
C GLU A 34 -15.02 4.15 6.24
N HIS A 35 -13.88 4.82 6.26
CA HIS A 35 -12.62 4.18 5.93
C HIS A 35 -12.11 3.50 7.19
N ARG A 36 -11.92 2.19 7.11
CA ARG A 36 -11.30 1.46 8.19
C ARG A 36 -9.92 1.03 7.77
N SER A 37 -8.96 1.31 8.63
CA SER A 37 -7.59 0.88 8.44
C SER A 37 -7.24 -0.23 9.40
N ILE A 38 -6.41 -1.14 8.94
CA ILE A 38 -5.84 -2.21 9.75
C ILE A 38 -4.34 -2.02 9.73
N GLU A 39 -3.73 -1.99 10.92
CA GLU A 39 -2.28 -1.89 11.01
C GLU A 39 -1.66 -3.27 11.25
N LEU A 40 -0.68 -3.61 10.43
CA LEU A 40 0.05 -4.86 10.51
C LEU A 40 1.52 -4.55 10.81
N ASP A 41 1.77 -3.91 11.93
CA ASP A 41 3.11 -3.47 12.26
C ASP A 41 3.80 -4.43 13.24
N GLY A 42 4.89 -4.00 13.76
CA GLY A 42 5.83 -4.57 14.73
C GLY A 42 5.64 -5.96 15.31
N THR A 43 4.42 -6.43 15.46
CA THR A 43 4.16 -7.74 16.08
C THR A 43 4.03 -8.88 15.07
N GLU A 44 3.86 -8.56 13.80
CA GLU A 44 3.68 -9.57 12.77
C GLU A 44 5.01 -10.22 12.37
N LYS A 45 5.13 -11.51 12.55
CA LYS A 45 6.34 -12.24 12.19
C LYS A 45 6.30 -12.78 10.77
N THR A 46 5.09 -12.93 10.22
CA THR A 46 4.88 -13.37 8.85
C THR A 46 3.99 -12.35 8.16
N ASN A 47 3.82 -12.50 6.84
CA ASN A 47 2.88 -11.66 6.08
C ASN A 47 1.56 -12.38 5.80
N SER A 48 1.22 -13.39 6.57
CA SER A 48 0.02 -14.19 6.31
C SER A 48 -1.28 -13.40 6.40
N ARG A 49 -1.38 -12.48 7.36
CA ARG A 49 -2.58 -11.63 7.46
C ARG A 49 -2.68 -10.70 6.25
N TRP A 50 -1.56 -10.09 5.87
CA TRP A 50 -1.51 -9.24 4.68
C TRP A 50 -1.94 -10.02 3.44
N MET A 51 -1.39 -11.23 3.27
CA MET A 51 -1.72 -12.09 2.14
C MET A 51 -3.20 -12.45 2.12
N ALA A 52 -3.80 -12.71 3.27
CA ALA A 52 -5.23 -13.04 3.35
C ALA A 52 -6.10 -11.86 2.90
N TYR A 53 -5.81 -10.65 3.38
CA TYR A 53 -6.55 -9.46 2.98
C TYR A 53 -6.33 -9.13 1.51
N MET A 54 -5.08 -9.20 1.06
CA MET A 54 -4.76 -8.90 -0.34
C MET A 54 -5.41 -9.92 -1.28
N SER A 55 -5.34 -11.20 -0.94
CA SER A 55 -5.96 -12.27 -1.74
C SER A 55 -7.46 -12.04 -1.89
N ASP A 56 -8.11 -11.67 -0.81
CA ASP A 56 -9.54 -11.37 -0.83
C ASP A 56 -9.86 -10.17 -1.71
N ALA A 57 -9.07 -9.10 -1.57
CA ALA A 57 -9.26 -7.89 -2.36
C ALA A 57 -9.04 -8.12 -3.85
N LEU A 58 -8.05 -8.95 -4.21
CA LEU A 58 -7.74 -9.24 -5.60
C LEU A 58 -8.88 -9.97 -6.33
N LYS A 59 -9.77 -10.63 -5.60
CA LYS A 59 -10.89 -11.37 -6.22
C LYS A 59 -11.85 -10.46 -6.98
N THR A 60 -12.00 -9.22 -6.53
CA THR A 60 -12.95 -8.27 -7.13
C THR A 60 -12.27 -7.13 -7.86
N ALA A 61 -10.96 -7.02 -7.79
CA ALA A 61 -10.21 -5.96 -8.44
C ALA A 61 -9.98 -6.28 -9.91
N LYS A 62 -9.99 -5.24 -10.74
CA LYS A 62 -9.72 -5.35 -12.18
C LYS A 62 -8.39 -4.75 -12.56
N THR A 63 -7.99 -3.67 -11.90
CA THR A 63 -6.74 -2.97 -12.16
C THR A 63 -6.03 -2.66 -10.86
N PHE A 64 -4.72 -2.46 -10.97
CA PHE A 64 -3.87 -2.12 -9.85
C PHE A 64 -2.99 -0.92 -10.16
N GLU A 65 -2.53 -0.26 -9.12
CA GLU A 65 -1.42 0.67 -9.17
C GLU A 65 -0.42 0.28 -8.08
N ILE A 66 0.85 0.28 -8.43
CA ILE A 66 1.94 0.08 -7.48
C ILE A 66 2.76 1.36 -7.45
N HIS A 67 2.95 1.91 -6.25
CA HIS A 67 3.73 3.10 -6.03
C HIS A 67 5.05 2.71 -5.38
N CYS A 68 6.15 3.13 -5.99
CA CYS A 68 7.50 2.86 -5.50
C CYS A 68 8.27 4.18 -5.40
N TRP A 69 9.14 4.28 -4.41
CA TRP A 69 10.09 5.39 -4.39
C TRP A 69 11.06 5.24 -5.58
N ALA A 70 11.51 6.37 -6.12
CA ALA A 70 12.32 6.37 -7.35
C ALA A 70 13.61 5.55 -7.23
N GLU A 71 14.19 5.48 -6.05
CA GLU A 71 15.42 4.71 -5.82
C GLU A 71 15.16 3.22 -5.63
N GLU A 72 13.93 2.79 -5.51
CA GLU A 72 13.58 1.38 -5.37
C GLU A 72 13.50 0.70 -6.74
N THR A 73 14.63 0.68 -7.43
CA THR A 73 14.70 0.22 -8.82
C THR A 73 14.30 -1.23 -9.00
N GLU A 74 14.64 -2.09 -8.04
CA GLU A 74 14.26 -3.50 -8.11
C GLU A 74 12.75 -3.68 -8.02
N CYS A 75 12.10 -2.93 -7.14
CA CYS A 75 10.64 -2.98 -6.99
C CYS A 75 9.95 -2.46 -8.25
N ILE A 76 10.49 -1.38 -8.83
CA ILE A 76 9.96 -0.81 -10.07
C ILE A 76 10.06 -1.83 -11.21
N GLU A 77 11.21 -2.49 -11.35
CA GLU A 77 11.41 -3.51 -12.39
C GLU A 77 10.47 -4.69 -12.23
N LEU A 78 10.25 -5.14 -10.99
CA LEU A 78 9.29 -6.21 -10.72
C LEU A 78 7.88 -5.82 -11.14
N ALA A 79 7.45 -4.62 -10.77
CA ALA A 79 6.11 -4.13 -11.12
C ALA A 79 5.94 -3.96 -12.63
N LEU A 80 6.98 -3.50 -13.33
CA LEU A 80 6.94 -3.31 -14.78
C LEU A 80 6.76 -4.59 -15.56
N GLN A 81 6.99 -5.75 -14.96
CA GLN A 81 6.70 -7.03 -15.60
C GLN A 81 5.19 -7.25 -15.79
N TYR A 82 4.36 -6.56 -15.01
CA TYR A 82 2.92 -6.77 -15.00
C TYR A 82 2.13 -5.51 -15.34
N GLY A 83 2.80 -4.37 -15.46
CA GLY A 83 2.14 -3.11 -15.76
C GLY A 83 3.04 -2.14 -16.49
N LYS A 84 2.57 -0.91 -16.62
CA LYS A 84 3.30 0.16 -17.31
C LYS A 84 3.40 1.37 -16.39
N GLN A 85 4.48 2.10 -16.53
CA GLN A 85 4.66 3.34 -15.80
C GLN A 85 3.58 4.34 -16.20
N LYS A 86 2.94 4.92 -15.20
CA LYS A 86 1.90 5.92 -15.35
C LYS A 86 2.48 7.30 -15.02
N ASP A 87 2.05 8.33 -15.73
CA ASP A 87 2.47 9.69 -15.42
C ASP A 87 1.96 10.10 -14.04
N THR A 88 2.81 10.79 -13.31
CA THR A 88 2.47 11.26 -11.97
C THR A 88 3.23 12.55 -11.69
N ASP A 89 2.61 13.41 -10.89
CA ASP A 89 3.26 14.60 -10.35
C ASP A 89 4.14 14.28 -9.14
N TRP A 90 4.15 13.04 -8.69
CA TRP A 90 4.94 12.63 -7.54
C TRP A 90 6.42 12.64 -7.91
N ARG A 91 7.10 13.67 -7.43
CA ARG A 91 8.49 13.95 -7.76
C ARG A 91 9.47 12.85 -7.34
N TYR A 92 9.18 12.18 -6.23
CA TYR A 92 10.11 11.24 -5.60
C TYR A 92 9.79 9.78 -5.85
N GLY A 93 8.83 9.50 -6.69
CA GLY A 93 8.41 8.13 -6.92
C GLY A 93 7.90 7.85 -8.31
N LYS A 94 7.54 6.59 -8.50
CA LYS A 94 7.01 6.07 -9.75
C LYS A 94 5.72 5.32 -9.48
N ILE A 95 4.79 5.42 -10.41
CA ILE A 95 3.53 4.67 -10.34
C ILE A 95 3.48 3.73 -11.53
N ILE A 96 3.24 2.46 -11.27
CA ILE A 96 3.07 1.43 -12.29
C ILE A 96 1.64 0.92 -12.20
N ALA A 97 0.92 0.95 -13.33
CA ALA A 97 -0.47 0.53 -13.38
C ALA A 97 -0.63 -0.63 -14.35
N GLY A 98 -1.56 -1.51 -14.06
CA GLY A 98 -1.82 -2.65 -14.93
C GLY A 98 -3.11 -3.36 -14.57
N ASP A 99 -3.37 -4.45 -15.27
CA ASP A 99 -4.55 -5.28 -15.05
C ASP A 99 -4.26 -6.33 -13.98
N VAL A 100 -5.27 -6.61 -13.17
CA VAL A 100 -5.21 -7.70 -12.20
C VAL A 100 -5.51 -9.00 -12.96
N THR A 101 -4.45 -9.74 -13.26
CA THR A 101 -4.53 -11.03 -13.96
C THR A 101 -4.20 -12.15 -12.98
N PRO A 102 -4.54 -13.42 -13.31
CA PRO A 102 -4.11 -14.55 -12.47
C PRO A 102 -2.58 -14.57 -12.27
N GLU A 103 -1.83 -14.21 -13.29
CA GLU A 103 -0.36 -14.16 -13.22
C GLU A 103 0.12 -13.09 -12.26
N PHE A 104 -0.50 -11.92 -12.30
CA PHE A 104 -0.19 -10.85 -11.35
C PHE A 104 -0.50 -11.26 -9.92
N CYS A 105 -1.65 -11.88 -9.70
CA CYS A 105 -2.05 -12.37 -8.37
C CYS A 105 -1.05 -13.38 -7.84
N ALA A 106 -0.68 -14.35 -8.66
CA ALA A 106 0.30 -15.37 -8.28
C ALA A 106 1.66 -14.76 -7.94
N PHE A 107 2.08 -13.78 -8.75
CA PHE A 107 3.32 -13.06 -8.51
C PHE A 107 3.27 -12.32 -7.16
N LEU A 108 2.25 -11.50 -6.98
CA LEU A 108 2.16 -10.64 -5.79
C LEU A 108 2.07 -11.46 -4.50
N LEU A 109 1.23 -12.49 -4.50
CA LEU A 109 1.03 -13.34 -3.33
C LEU A 109 2.18 -14.33 -3.11
N GLY A 110 3.00 -14.56 -4.13
CA GLY A 110 4.14 -15.45 -4.04
C GLY A 110 5.42 -14.79 -3.55
N LEU A 111 5.44 -13.47 -3.43
CA LEU A 111 6.63 -12.77 -2.96
C LEU A 111 6.85 -13.02 -1.47
N PRO A 112 8.10 -13.33 -1.08
CA PRO A 112 8.39 -13.52 0.35
C PRO A 112 8.31 -12.21 1.11
N LYS A 113 8.03 -12.32 2.40
CA LYS A 113 8.07 -11.16 3.28
C LYS A 113 9.48 -10.58 3.29
N PRO A 114 9.63 -9.27 3.02
CA PRO A 114 10.94 -8.64 3.07
C PRO A 114 11.61 -8.77 4.43
N THR A 115 12.92 -8.86 4.43
CA THR A 115 13.72 -8.92 5.65
C THR A 115 14.21 -7.56 6.11
N ASP A 116 14.06 -6.55 5.26
CA ASP A 116 14.38 -5.18 5.59
C ASP A 116 13.28 -4.60 6.49
N THR A 117 13.57 -4.47 7.77
CA THR A 117 12.63 -3.97 8.77
C THR A 117 13.14 -2.69 9.42
N GLU A 118 14.09 -2.00 8.79
CA GLU A 118 14.71 -0.82 9.38
C GLU A 118 13.71 0.31 9.64
N LEU A 119 12.83 0.60 8.67
CA LEU A 119 11.81 1.65 8.80
C LEU A 119 10.43 1.08 9.07
N TYR A 120 10.12 -0.03 8.44
CA TYR A 120 8.82 -0.68 8.53
C TYR A 120 9.02 -2.18 8.64
N ASN A 121 8.13 -2.83 9.34
CA ASN A 121 8.04 -4.30 9.29
C ASN A 121 7.30 -4.69 8.01
N LYS A 122 8.01 -4.66 6.89
CA LYS A 122 7.41 -4.80 5.55
C LYS A 122 6.71 -6.14 5.36
N MET A 123 5.51 -6.10 4.84
CA MET A 123 4.76 -7.31 4.43
C MET A 123 4.98 -7.61 2.97
N THR A 124 5.25 -6.58 2.16
CA THR A 124 5.49 -6.65 0.73
C THR A 124 6.61 -5.66 0.37
N PRO A 125 7.35 -5.90 -0.72
CA PRO A 125 8.39 -4.94 -1.13
C PRO A 125 7.83 -3.64 -1.71
N PHE A 126 6.53 -3.60 -2.03
CA PHE A 126 5.94 -2.43 -2.66
C PHE A 126 5.41 -1.44 -1.63
N PHE A 127 5.85 -0.19 -1.75
CA PHE A 127 5.47 0.88 -0.83
C PHE A 127 3.95 1.03 -0.74
N THR A 128 3.28 1.13 -1.89
CA THR A 128 1.83 1.24 -1.95
C THR A 128 1.28 0.36 -3.06
N ILE A 129 0.19 -0.33 -2.78
CA ILE A 129 -0.58 -1.06 -3.79
C ILE A 129 -2.02 -0.58 -3.66
N SER A 130 -2.55 -0.06 -4.76
CA SER A 130 -3.92 0.43 -4.82
C SER A 130 -4.69 -0.41 -5.83
N LEU A 131 -5.87 -0.85 -5.45
CA LEU A 131 -6.76 -1.59 -6.34
C LEU A 131 -7.99 -0.75 -6.67
N ASP A 132 -8.57 -0.99 -7.84
CA ASP A 132 -9.69 -0.19 -8.32
C ASP A 132 -11.00 -0.42 -7.55
N ASN A 133 -11.02 -1.37 -6.64
CA ASN A 133 -12.16 -1.64 -5.78
C ASN A 133 -12.09 -0.91 -4.43
N GLY A 134 -11.17 0.04 -4.28
CA GLY A 134 -11.04 0.85 -3.07
C GLY A 134 -10.15 0.25 -1.99
N PHE A 135 -9.44 -0.83 -2.29
CA PHE A 135 -8.49 -1.43 -1.36
C PHE A 135 -7.10 -0.79 -1.54
N TRP A 136 -6.46 -0.48 -0.42
CA TRP A 136 -5.12 0.10 -0.39
C TRP A 136 -4.24 -0.65 0.58
N SER A 137 -3.04 -0.99 0.13
CA SER A 137 -1.95 -1.49 0.98
C SER A 137 -0.89 -0.40 1.01
N GLU A 138 -0.64 0.16 2.16
CA GLU A 138 0.27 1.31 2.30
C GLU A 138 1.41 1.00 3.22
N HIS A 139 2.49 1.76 3.08
CA HIS A 139 3.69 1.64 3.92
C HIS A 139 4.20 0.20 3.93
N TYR A 140 4.40 -0.36 2.73
CA TYR A 140 4.91 -1.71 2.54
C TYR A 140 3.99 -2.79 3.15
N GLY A 141 2.69 -2.52 3.16
CA GLY A 141 1.71 -3.47 3.66
C GLY A 141 1.46 -3.41 5.15
N THR A 142 2.07 -2.45 5.85
CA THR A 142 1.84 -2.31 7.29
C THR A 142 0.49 -1.70 7.62
N GLU A 143 -0.11 -1.01 6.65
CA GLU A 143 -1.43 -0.41 6.82
C GLU A 143 -2.33 -0.81 5.65
N LEU A 144 -3.49 -1.35 5.96
CA LEU A 144 -4.48 -1.76 4.97
C LEU A 144 -5.75 -0.95 5.16
N THR A 145 -6.31 -0.46 4.05
CA THR A 145 -7.53 0.34 4.07
C THR A 145 -8.45 -0.13 2.95
N SER A 146 -9.74 -0.14 3.22
CA SER A 146 -10.72 -0.43 2.18
C SER A 146 -11.99 0.37 2.41
N THR A 147 -12.51 0.95 1.35
CA THR A 147 -13.72 1.77 1.42
C THR A 147 -14.97 0.94 1.71
N GLY A 148 -14.93 -0.36 1.45
CA GLY A 148 -16.09 -1.22 1.65
C GLY A 148 -16.14 -1.93 3.01
N TRP A 149 -15.13 -1.73 3.85
CA TRP A 149 -15.07 -2.46 5.13
C TRP A 149 -16.04 -1.89 6.16
N GLN A 150 -16.67 -2.80 6.88
CA GLN A 150 -17.56 -2.47 7.98
C GLN A 150 -17.04 -3.12 9.28
N ALA A 151 -17.66 -2.72 10.40
CA ALA A 151 -17.33 -3.35 11.67
C ALA A 151 -17.60 -4.85 11.57
N GLY A 152 -16.65 -5.69 11.88
CA GLY A 152 -16.76 -7.13 11.76
C GLY A 152 -15.98 -7.72 10.59
N ASP A 153 -15.57 -6.90 9.62
CA ASP A 153 -14.73 -7.36 8.52
C ASP A 153 -13.27 -7.48 8.95
N VAL A 154 -12.93 -6.89 10.09
CA VAL A 154 -11.56 -6.92 10.61
C VAL A 154 -11.30 -8.29 11.22
N LYS A 155 -10.48 -9.07 10.55
CA LYS A 155 -10.06 -10.39 11.04
C LYS A 155 -8.80 -10.26 11.87
N GLU A 156 -8.92 -10.56 13.13
CA GLU A 156 -7.78 -10.57 14.03
C GLU A 156 -7.13 -11.93 14.13
#